data_a44083fe76bcd23193f1fcb512aa2699
#
_entry.id   a44083fe76bcd23193f1fcb512aa2699
#
_cell.length_a   1.000
_cell.length_b   1.000
_cell.length_c   1.000
_cell.angle_alpha   90.00
_cell.angle_beta   90.00
_cell.angle_gamma   90.00
#
_symmetry.space_group_name_H-M   'P 1'
#
loop_
_entity.id
_entity.type
_entity.pdbx_description
1 polymer ?
#
loop_
_entity_poly.entity_id
_entity_poly.type
_entity_poly.pdbx_seq_one_letter_code
_entity_poly.pdbx_strand_id
1 'polypeptide(L)'
;MNLLLDTQALLWWLADDPALTPAARTAIRAAGTPVFVSAATAWEISIKQALGKLEAPDNLEAALAASRFQLLPITVAHALAAGRLPRHHDDPFDRILIAQAQYDQLTVVTHDPQFRLYDVAILWA
;
A
#
# COMPACT_ATOMS: atom_id res chain seq x y z
N MET A 1 15.10 4.84 -2.49
CA MET A 1 13.96 3.91 -2.69
C MET A 1 12.72 4.54 -2.07
N ASN A 2 11.68 4.74 -2.85
CA ASN A 2 10.42 5.26 -2.37
C ASN A 2 9.43 4.09 -2.23
N LEU A 3 8.77 3.99 -1.09
CA LEU A 3 7.92 2.85 -0.75
C LEU A 3 6.44 3.19 -0.91
N LEU A 4 5.66 2.23 -1.37
CA LEU A 4 4.20 2.25 -1.36
C LEU A 4 3.72 1.03 -0.58
N LEU A 5 3.06 1.24 0.56
CA LEU A 5 2.55 0.14 1.37
C LEU A 5 1.25 -0.39 0.78
N ASP A 6 1.13 -1.71 0.65
CA ASP A 6 -0.19 -2.27 0.41
C ASP A 6 -1.00 -2.26 1.71
N THR A 7 -2.27 -2.60 1.61
CA THR A 7 -3.19 -2.50 2.75
C THR A 7 -2.74 -3.37 3.92
N GLN A 8 -2.33 -4.60 3.67
CA GLN A 8 -1.92 -5.51 4.73
C GLN A 8 -0.62 -5.07 5.41
N ALA A 9 0.36 -4.61 4.62
CA ALA A 9 1.61 -4.11 5.17
C ALA A 9 1.38 -2.88 6.07
N LEU A 10 0.50 -1.98 5.64
CA LEU A 10 0.11 -0.82 6.46
C LEU A 10 -0.54 -1.25 7.77
N LEU A 11 -1.50 -2.17 7.72
CA LEU A 11 -2.19 -2.64 8.92
C LEU A 11 -1.23 -3.33 9.90
N TRP A 12 -0.30 -4.13 9.40
CA TRP A 12 0.74 -4.73 10.23
C TRP A 12 1.64 -3.68 10.89
N TRP A 13 2.03 -2.66 10.12
CA TRP A 13 2.82 -1.56 10.67
C TRP A 13 2.08 -0.82 11.79
N LEU A 14 0.82 -0.45 11.55
CA LEU A 14 0.03 0.31 12.53
C LEU A 14 -0.26 -0.49 13.80
N ALA A 15 -0.39 -1.81 13.69
CA ALA A 15 -0.62 -2.70 14.82
C ALA A 15 0.67 -3.19 15.48
N ASP A 16 1.83 -2.80 14.95
CA ASP A 16 3.13 -3.34 15.36
C ASP A 16 3.14 -4.88 15.34
N ASP A 17 2.54 -5.45 14.29
CA ASP A 17 2.36 -6.89 14.14
C ASP A 17 3.68 -7.56 13.74
N PRO A 18 4.12 -8.62 14.44
CA PRO A 18 5.36 -9.33 14.11
C PRO A 18 5.30 -10.05 12.74
N ALA A 19 4.14 -10.17 12.10
CA ALA A 19 4.03 -10.69 10.75
C ALA A 19 4.77 -9.82 9.72
N LEU A 20 4.91 -8.51 9.99
CA LEU A 20 5.73 -7.63 9.15
C LEU A 20 7.21 -8.03 9.30
N THR A 21 7.88 -8.33 8.19
CA THR A 21 9.28 -8.79 8.24
C THR A 21 10.20 -7.71 8.85
N PRO A 22 11.31 -8.13 9.50
CA PRO A 22 12.30 -7.18 9.99
C PRO A 22 12.86 -6.28 8.88
N ALA A 23 13.08 -6.83 7.67
CA ALA A 23 13.59 -6.07 6.53
C ALA A 23 12.61 -4.97 6.10
N ALA A 24 11.31 -5.29 6.02
CA ALA A 24 10.28 -4.30 5.69
C ALA A 24 10.18 -3.23 6.77
N ARG A 25 10.18 -3.63 8.02
CA ARG A 25 10.12 -2.72 9.17
C ARG A 25 11.29 -1.74 9.16
N THR A 26 12.50 -2.22 8.93
CA THR A 26 13.70 -1.40 8.85
C THR A 26 13.61 -0.40 7.69
N ALA A 27 13.16 -0.84 6.52
CA ALA A 27 13.01 0.02 5.36
C ALA A 27 11.98 1.14 5.59
N ILE A 28 10.85 0.81 6.22
CA ILE A 28 9.80 1.79 6.52
C ILE A 28 10.28 2.83 7.52
N ARG A 29 11.11 2.42 8.50
CA ARG A 29 11.67 3.33 9.51
C ARG A 29 12.82 4.18 9.00
N ALA A 30 13.45 3.82 7.91
CA ALA A 30 14.68 4.47 7.46
C ALA A 30 14.47 5.97 7.26
N ALA A 31 15.34 6.77 7.91
CA ALA A 31 15.29 8.22 7.76
C ALA A 31 15.55 8.61 6.30
N GLY A 32 14.78 9.55 5.79
CA GLY A 32 14.93 10.02 4.42
C GLY A 32 14.31 9.13 3.36
N THR A 33 13.71 8.00 3.73
CA THR A 33 12.95 7.16 2.78
C THR A 33 11.49 7.62 2.77
N PRO A 34 10.99 8.18 1.65
CA PRO A 34 9.56 8.48 1.54
C PRO A 34 8.74 7.20 1.53
N VAL A 35 7.71 7.16 2.38
CA VAL A 35 6.75 6.06 2.45
C VAL A 35 5.37 6.60 2.15
N PHE A 36 4.74 6.03 1.12
CA PHE A 36 3.46 6.47 0.62
C PHE A 36 2.35 5.49 0.99
N VAL A 37 1.18 6.05 1.27
CA VAL A 37 -0.08 5.31 1.43
C VAL A 37 -1.08 5.86 0.43
N SER A 38 -1.62 4.99 -0.42
CA SER A 38 -2.58 5.38 -1.44
C SER A 38 -3.95 5.71 -0.85
N ALA A 39 -4.64 6.65 -1.47
CA ALA A 39 -6.05 6.87 -1.23
C ALA A 39 -6.88 5.59 -1.44
N ALA A 40 -6.47 4.71 -2.34
CA ALA A 40 -7.12 3.41 -2.54
C ALA A 40 -7.07 2.54 -1.29
N THR A 41 -5.94 2.52 -0.59
CA THR A 41 -5.77 1.79 0.67
C THR A 41 -6.68 2.34 1.76
N ALA A 42 -6.75 3.67 1.90
CA ALA A 42 -7.66 4.30 2.85
C ALA A 42 -9.12 3.95 2.55
N TRP A 43 -9.49 3.92 1.28
CA TRP A 43 -10.84 3.56 0.85
C TRP A 43 -11.15 2.09 1.14
N GLU A 44 -10.24 1.19 0.80
CA GLU A 44 -10.39 -0.24 1.11
C GLU A 44 -10.59 -0.47 2.61
N ILE A 45 -9.76 0.15 3.45
CA ILE A 45 -9.86 0.05 4.91
C ILE A 45 -11.21 0.56 5.40
N SER A 46 -11.67 1.71 4.90
CA SER A 46 -12.94 2.28 5.35
C SER A 46 -14.14 1.40 5.00
N ILE A 47 -14.13 0.79 3.80
CA ILE A 47 -15.18 -0.15 3.39
C ILE A 47 -15.18 -1.38 4.28
N LYS A 48 -14.02 -2.01 4.46
CA LYS A 48 -13.92 -3.27 5.23
C LYS A 48 -14.16 -3.06 6.72
N GLN A 49 -13.74 -1.93 7.27
CA GLN A 49 -14.01 -1.57 8.66
C GLN A 49 -15.51 -1.38 8.89
N ALA A 50 -16.20 -0.69 7.99
CA ALA A 50 -17.65 -0.51 8.05
C ALA A 50 -18.41 -1.84 7.99
N LEU A 51 -17.86 -2.84 7.27
CA LEU A 51 -18.43 -4.19 7.17
C LEU A 51 -18.00 -5.11 8.30
N GLY A 52 -17.19 -4.64 9.26
CA GLY A 52 -16.68 -5.46 10.36
C GLY A 52 -15.66 -6.51 9.93
N LYS A 53 -15.04 -6.36 8.75
CA LYS A 53 -14.12 -7.36 8.17
C LYS A 53 -12.66 -7.16 8.54
N LEU A 54 -12.30 -6.00 9.08
CA LEU A 54 -10.95 -5.74 9.59
C LEU A 54 -10.98 -4.73 10.72
N GLU A 55 -9.90 -4.74 11.51
CA GLU A 55 -9.65 -3.75 12.55
C GLU A 55 -8.60 -2.76 12.05
N ALA A 56 -8.83 -1.48 12.31
CA ALA A 56 -7.93 -0.40 11.99
C ALA A 56 -8.12 0.73 13.01
N PRO A 57 -7.15 1.66 13.14
CA PRO A 57 -7.34 2.83 14.00
C PRO A 57 -8.59 3.62 13.60
N ASP A 58 -9.33 4.11 14.59
CA ASP A 58 -10.55 4.91 14.35
C ASP A 58 -10.25 6.19 13.57
N ASN A 59 -9.10 6.81 13.84
CA ASN A 59 -8.64 7.97 13.11
C ASN A 59 -7.41 7.58 12.27
N LEU A 60 -7.67 7.03 11.10
CA LEU A 60 -6.61 6.58 10.19
C LEU A 60 -5.71 7.74 9.76
N GLU A 61 -6.27 8.91 9.45
CA GLU A 61 -5.48 10.07 9.02
C GLU A 61 -4.46 10.48 10.09
N ALA A 62 -4.85 10.50 11.35
CA ALA A 62 -3.94 10.82 12.44
C ALA A 62 -2.84 9.76 12.60
N ALA A 63 -3.18 8.48 12.43
CA ALA A 63 -2.21 7.39 12.50
C ALA A 63 -1.18 7.48 11.36
N LEU A 64 -1.62 7.81 10.15
CA LEU A 64 -0.72 8.00 9.00
C LEU A 64 0.22 9.19 9.22
N ALA A 65 -0.32 10.31 9.73
CA ALA A 65 0.48 11.50 10.04
C ALA A 65 1.52 11.22 11.13
N ALA A 66 1.13 10.47 12.19
CA ALA A 66 2.04 10.08 13.26
C ALA A 66 3.20 9.22 12.76
N SER A 67 2.96 8.38 11.75
CA SER A 67 4.00 7.58 11.10
C SER A 67 4.79 8.36 10.05
N ARG A 68 4.45 9.62 9.79
CA ARG A 68 5.06 10.49 8.77
C ARG A 68 4.92 9.93 7.36
N PHE A 69 3.85 9.21 7.08
CA PHE A 69 3.56 8.71 5.75
C PHE A 69 2.99 9.81 4.88
N GLN A 70 3.34 9.77 3.60
CA GLN A 70 2.82 10.67 2.60
C GLN A 70 1.58 10.05 1.95
N LEU A 71 0.55 10.87 1.77
CA LEU A 71 -0.69 10.42 1.13
C LEU A 71 -0.52 10.50 -0.39
N LEU A 72 -0.88 9.42 -1.09
CA LEU A 72 -0.80 9.35 -2.54
C LEU A 72 -2.20 9.38 -3.14
N PRO A 73 -2.60 10.52 -3.74
CA PRO A 73 -3.91 10.61 -4.39
C PRO A 73 -3.95 9.72 -5.63
N ILE A 74 -5.15 9.25 -5.98
CA ILE A 74 -5.39 8.55 -7.23
C ILE A 74 -5.69 9.60 -8.31
N THR A 75 -4.86 9.64 -9.34
CA THR A 75 -5.08 10.51 -10.50
C THR A 75 -5.87 9.79 -11.58
N VAL A 76 -6.38 10.54 -12.55
CA VAL A 76 -7.01 9.93 -13.74
C VAL A 76 -6.02 9.05 -14.48
N ALA A 77 -4.74 9.47 -14.57
CA ALA A 77 -3.70 8.66 -15.19
C ALA A 77 -3.51 7.31 -14.49
N HIS A 78 -3.50 7.31 -13.14
CA HIS A 78 -3.44 6.07 -12.36
C HIS A 78 -4.64 5.16 -12.66
N ALA A 79 -5.84 5.72 -12.67
CA ALA A 79 -7.07 4.96 -12.89
C ALA A 79 -7.10 4.30 -14.27
N LEU A 80 -6.72 5.05 -15.31
CA LEU A 80 -6.67 4.52 -16.67
C LEU A 80 -5.58 3.45 -16.82
N ALA A 81 -4.41 3.66 -16.24
CA ALA A 81 -3.33 2.68 -16.23
C ALA A 81 -3.74 1.38 -15.52
N ALA A 82 -4.43 1.49 -14.39
CA ALA A 82 -4.93 0.32 -13.67
C ALA A 82 -5.89 -0.53 -14.52
N GLY A 83 -6.77 0.12 -15.27
CA GLY A 83 -7.70 -0.59 -16.16
C GLY A 83 -7.01 -1.33 -17.31
N ARG A 84 -5.82 -0.88 -17.70
CA ARG A 84 -5.04 -1.46 -18.81
C ARG A 84 -4.05 -2.53 -18.38
N LEU A 85 -3.90 -2.78 -17.07
CA LEU A 85 -2.99 -3.82 -16.59
C LEU A 85 -3.41 -5.20 -17.10
N PRO A 86 -2.45 -6.12 -17.34
CA PRO A 86 -2.78 -7.52 -17.60
C PRO A 86 -3.67 -8.11 -16.51
N ARG A 87 -4.53 -9.05 -16.87
CA ARG A 87 -5.50 -9.62 -15.93
C ARG A 87 -4.93 -10.82 -15.17
N HIS A 88 -3.84 -10.60 -14.44
CA HIS A 88 -3.28 -11.61 -13.54
C HIS A 88 -3.95 -11.58 -12.17
N HIS A 89 -4.54 -10.44 -11.78
CA HIS A 89 -5.16 -10.21 -10.50
C HIS A 89 -6.41 -9.34 -10.70
N ASP A 90 -7.51 -9.70 -10.05
CA ASP A 90 -8.79 -9.03 -10.26
C ASP A 90 -9.11 -7.99 -9.19
N ASP A 91 -8.36 -7.96 -8.07
CA ASP A 91 -8.63 -7.02 -6.99
C ASP A 91 -8.37 -5.58 -7.46
N PRO A 92 -9.41 -4.73 -7.52
CA PRO A 92 -9.26 -3.37 -8.03
C PRO A 92 -8.38 -2.49 -7.16
N PHE A 93 -8.36 -2.71 -5.84
CA PHE A 93 -7.49 -1.95 -4.93
C PHE A 93 -6.02 -2.26 -5.20
N ASP A 94 -5.66 -3.54 -5.35
CA ASP A 94 -4.29 -3.93 -5.65
C ASP A 94 -3.86 -3.48 -7.04
N ARG A 95 -4.77 -3.52 -8.02
CA ARG A 95 -4.48 -3.04 -9.37
C ARG A 95 -4.15 -1.55 -9.40
N ILE A 96 -4.86 -0.73 -8.62
CA ILE A 96 -4.54 0.70 -8.48
C ILE A 96 -3.14 0.88 -7.86
N LEU A 97 -2.79 0.11 -6.83
CA LEU A 97 -1.46 0.20 -6.22
C LEU A 97 -0.36 -0.14 -7.22
N ILE A 98 -0.56 -1.19 -8.02
CA ILE A 98 0.40 -1.58 -9.06
C ILE A 98 0.56 -0.46 -10.08
N ALA A 99 -0.53 0.12 -10.57
CA ALA A 99 -0.49 1.21 -11.53
C ALA A 99 0.22 2.45 -10.97
N GLN A 100 -0.06 2.80 -9.71
CA GLN A 100 0.62 3.91 -9.06
C GLN A 100 2.12 3.66 -8.90
N ALA A 101 2.49 2.45 -8.50
CA ALA A 101 3.90 2.08 -8.35
C ALA A 101 4.65 2.14 -9.68
N GLN A 102 4.04 1.67 -10.77
CA GLN A 102 4.64 1.77 -12.10
C GLN A 102 4.77 3.21 -12.56
N TYR A 103 3.71 4.00 -12.39
CA TYR A 103 3.66 5.39 -12.87
C TYR A 103 4.64 6.29 -12.12
N ASP A 104 4.70 6.16 -10.79
CA ASP A 104 5.51 7.00 -9.91
C ASP A 104 6.84 6.35 -9.51
N GLN A 105 7.16 5.18 -10.05
CA GLN A 105 8.41 4.46 -9.78
C GLN A 105 8.61 4.17 -8.29
N LEU A 106 7.59 3.58 -7.67
CA LEU A 106 7.61 3.20 -6.27
C LEU A 106 7.90 1.71 -6.12
N THR A 107 8.48 1.34 -4.98
CA THR A 107 8.61 -0.06 -4.58
C THR A 107 7.43 -0.42 -3.69
N VAL A 108 6.67 -1.45 -4.07
CA VAL A 108 5.51 -1.91 -3.29
C VAL A 108 5.99 -2.79 -2.14
N VAL A 109 5.56 -2.46 -0.94
CA VAL A 109 5.76 -3.32 0.24
C VAL A 109 4.52 -4.20 0.38
N THR A 110 4.67 -5.49 0.12
CA THR A 110 3.55 -6.44 0.05
C THR A 110 3.98 -7.84 0.49
N HIS A 111 3.02 -8.63 0.94
CA HIS A 111 3.18 -10.06 1.19
C HIS A 111 2.34 -10.91 0.24
N ASP A 112 1.67 -10.30 -0.73
CA ASP A 112 0.82 -10.98 -1.68
C ASP A 112 1.63 -11.41 -2.92
N PRO A 113 1.77 -12.73 -3.19
CA PRO A 113 2.54 -13.20 -4.33
C PRO A 113 1.97 -12.76 -5.68
N GLN A 114 0.71 -12.35 -5.77
CA GLN A 114 0.12 -11.90 -7.03
C GLN A 114 0.75 -10.61 -7.56
N PHE A 115 1.33 -9.78 -6.69
CA PHE A 115 2.08 -8.60 -7.14
C PHE A 115 3.31 -8.98 -7.99
N ARG A 116 3.87 -10.18 -7.80
CA ARG A 116 5.01 -10.65 -8.59
C ARG A 116 4.68 -10.95 -10.04
N LEU A 117 3.41 -11.04 -10.38
CA LEU A 117 2.95 -11.28 -11.75
C LEU A 117 3.02 -10.02 -12.61
N TYR A 118 3.29 -8.87 -11.99
CA TYR A 118 3.37 -7.57 -12.65
C TYR A 118 4.79 -7.03 -12.61
N ASP A 119 5.08 -6.12 -13.54
CA ASP A 119 6.38 -5.45 -13.63
C ASP A 119 6.43 -4.29 -12.63
N VAL A 120 6.66 -4.62 -11.37
CA VAL A 120 6.84 -3.65 -10.27
C VAL A 120 7.98 -4.08 -9.37
N ALA A 121 8.67 -3.12 -8.79
CA ALA A 121 9.64 -3.40 -7.74
C ALA A 121 8.90 -3.77 -6.45
N ILE A 122 9.34 -4.82 -5.78
CA ILE A 122 8.70 -5.33 -4.56
C ILE A 122 9.73 -5.43 -3.43
N LEU A 123 9.32 -4.97 -2.26
CA LEU A 123 9.96 -5.30 -0.97
C LEU A 123 9.01 -6.22 -0.23
N TRP A 124 9.46 -7.43 0.04
CA TRP A 124 8.60 -8.44 0.67
C TRP A 124 8.33 -8.10 2.14
N ALA A 125 7.06 -7.99 2.46
CA ALA A 125 6.61 -7.63 3.81
C ALA A 125 6.54 -8.82 4.76
#